data_9c4f6758c43b92daaa6f2322d0239ba4
#
_entry.id   9c4f6758c43b92daaa6f2322d0239ba4
#
_cell.length_a   1.000
_cell.length_b   1.000
_cell.length_c   1.000
_cell.angle_alpha   90.00
_cell.angle_beta   90.00
_cell.angle_gamma   90.00
#
_symmetry.space_group_name_H-M   'P 1'
#
loop_
_entity.id
_entity.type
_entity.pdbx_description
1 polymer ?
#
loop_
_entity_poly.entity_id
_entity_poly.type
_entity_poly.pdbx_seq_one_letter_code
_entity_poly.pdbx_strand_id
1 'polypeptide(L)'
;LHRVDRRQRQMCIRDRILTLGVILVNGWTDAPNAIATCVSTRAIGPRAAILMAAIFNFLGVFVMTMVNANVAMTIYNMVDFGGNSGDALVALCASLFAIVVWATTAWYFGIPTSESHALIAGISGAAIALQGGFSGINGGEWIKVIYGLVLSTGLGFGMGWVTVKIIEFIFKGFDRRKTSGFFKYSQIGGGAAMAFMHGAQDGQKFMGVFMLGIFLANGQGGVESFVIPVWLMVLCSLVMALGTSIGGYKIIKAVGMDMVKLEQYQGFSADVAAAGCLLISSVTGIPVSTTHTKTTSIMGVGAAKRLSSVNWGVVKEMVWTWVPVSYTHLTLPTIYSV
;
A
#
# COMPACT_ATOMS: atom_id res chain seq x y z
N LEU A 1 33.43 5.74 -20.21
CA LEU A 1 32.86 4.46 -19.77
C LEU A 1 33.57 4.05 -18.48
N HIS A 2 33.08 4.56 -17.33
CA HIS A 2 33.62 4.18 -16.02
C HIS A 2 33.37 2.68 -15.81
N ARG A 3 34.43 1.94 -15.49
CA ARG A 3 34.34 0.55 -15.00
C ARG A 3 33.57 0.57 -13.70
N VAL A 4 32.26 0.29 -13.79
CA VAL A 4 31.45 -0.03 -12.63
C VAL A 4 32.06 -1.28 -12.00
N ASP A 5 32.55 -1.17 -10.76
CA ASP A 5 33.19 -2.27 -10.04
C ASP A 5 32.22 -3.48 -10.02
N ARG A 6 32.75 -4.70 -10.11
CA ARG A 6 31.95 -5.93 -10.07
C ARG A 6 31.04 -5.99 -8.84
N ARG A 7 31.50 -5.49 -7.69
CA ARG A 7 30.72 -5.42 -6.47
C ARG A 7 29.51 -4.50 -6.64
N GLN A 8 29.69 -3.31 -7.19
CA GLN A 8 28.62 -2.35 -7.42
C GLN A 8 27.59 -2.89 -8.41
N ARG A 9 28.02 -3.57 -9.48
CA ARG A 9 27.11 -4.22 -10.44
C ARG A 9 26.29 -5.34 -9.79
N GLN A 10 26.91 -6.17 -8.94
CA GLN A 10 26.19 -7.23 -8.21
C GLN A 10 25.18 -6.65 -7.23
N MET A 11 25.48 -5.55 -6.54
CA MET A 11 24.59 -4.84 -5.65
C MET A 11 23.39 -4.26 -6.39
N CYS A 12 23.59 -3.64 -7.53
CA CYS A 12 22.51 -3.13 -8.38
C CYS A 12 21.53 -4.23 -8.83
N ILE A 13 22.03 -5.44 -9.11
CA ILE A 13 21.17 -6.58 -9.46
C ILE A 13 20.38 -7.04 -8.23
N ARG A 14 21.02 -7.12 -7.07
CA ARG A 14 20.36 -7.53 -5.80
C ARG A 14 19.27 -6.55 -5.40
N ASP A 15 19.53 -5.26 -5.46
CA ASP A 15 18.55 -4.20 -5.19
C ASP A 15 17.31 -4.34 -6.07
N ARG A 16 17.49 -4.49 -7.38
CA ARG A 16 16.40 -4.67 -8.33
C ARG A 16 15.57 -5.93 -8.06
N ILE A 17 16.23 -7.05 -7.75
CA ILE A 17 15.55 -8.30 -7.40
C ILE A 17 14.78 -8.15 -6.09
N LEU A 18 15.37 -7.51 -5.08
CA LEU A 18 14.71 -7.28 -3.79
C LEU A 18 13.52 -6.33 -3.92
N THR A 19 13.65 -5.24 -4.70
CA THR A 19 12.53 -4.34 -4.95
C THR A 19 11.37 -5.06 -5.66
N LEU A 20 11.65 -5.86 -6.68
CA LEU A 20 10.64 -6.71 -7.32
C LEU A 20 10.07 -7.74 -6.35
N GLY A 21 10.89 -8.28 -5.44
CA GLY A 21 10.47 -9.16 -4.37
C GLY A 21 9.48 -8.47 -3.42
N VAL A 22 9.74 -7.23 -3.02
CA VAL A 22 8.81 -6.44 -2.20
C VAL A 22 7.50 -6.20 -2.94
N ILE A 23 7.54 -5.84 -4.23
CA ILE A 23 6.33 -5.64 -5.06
C ILE A 23 5.51 -6.93 -5.14
N LEU A 24 6.18 -8.07 -5.35
CA LEU A 24 5.53 -9.38 -5.41
C LEU A 24 4.86 -9.72 -4.08
N VAL A 25 5.57 -9.52 -2.97
CA VAL A 25 5.06 -9.76 -1.61
C VAL A 25 3.87 -8.84 -1.33
N ASN A 26 3.96 -7.55 -1.62
CA ASN A 26 2.85 -6.61 -1.48
C ASN A 26 1.60 -7.08 -2.24
N GLY A 27 1.78 -7.60 -3.45
CA GLY A 27 0.68 -8.15 -4.23
C GLY A 27 -0.09 -9.26 -3.51
N TRP A 28 0.56 -10.16 -2.78
CA TRP A 28 -0.15 -11.25 -2.10
C TRP A 28 -0.54 -10.96 -0.65
N THR A 29 0.07 -9.99 -0.01
CA THR A 29 -0.15 -9.67 1.40
C THR A 29 -1.10 -8.49 1.60
N ASP A 30 -0.99 -7.45 0.80
CA ASP A 30 -1.77 -6.20 0.95
C ASP A 30 -2.92 -6.08 -0.06
N ALA A 31 -2.73 -6.46 -1.31
CA ALA A 31 -3.79 -6.40 -2.33
C ALA A 31 -5.09 -7.17 -1.97
N PRO A 32 -5.08 -8.28 -1.21
CA PRO A 32 -6.30 -8.93 -0.73
C PRO A 32 -7.22 -8.04 0.09
N ASN A 33 -6.70 -7.00 0.75
CA ASN A 33 -7.50 -6.01 1.48
C ASN A 33 -8.49 -5.29 0.54
N ALA A 34 -8.09 -5.02 -0.70
CA ALA A 34 -8.94 -4.33 -1.67
C ALA A 34 -10.24 -5.08 -1.98
N ILE A 35 -10.18 -6.42 -2.02
CA ILE A 35 -11.32 -7.28 -2.38
C ILE A 35 -12.00 -7.95 -1.19
N ALA A 36 -11.52 -7.72 0.03
CA ALA A 36 -12.04 -8.38 1.24
C ALA A 36 -13.55 -8.18 1.40
N THR A 37 -14.07 -6.99 1.13
CA THR A 37 -15.49 -6.66 1.16
C THR A 37 -16.32 -7.41 0.09
N CYS A 38 -15.79 -7.53 -1.13
CA CYS A 38 -16.47 -8.24 -2.22
C CYS A 38 -16.67 -9.74 -1.91
N VAL A 39 -15.64 -10.33 -1.29
CA VAL A 39 -15.68 -11.75 -0.91
C VAL A 39 -16.56 -11.98 0.32
N SER A 40 -16.43 -11.14 1.36
CA SER A 40 -17.16 -11.28 2.61
C SER A 40 -18.67 -11.04 2.43
N THR A 41 -19.07 -10.11 1.56
CA THR A 41 -20.47 -9.86 1.21
C THR A 41 -21.02 -10.84 0.19
N ARG A 42 -20.22 -11.79 -0.28
CA ARG A 42 -20.56 -12.77 -1.32
C ARG A 42 -21.03 -12.13 -2.64
N ALA A 43 -20.54 -10.93 -2.95
CA ALA A 43 -20.85 -10.28 -4.23
C ALA A 43 -20.19 -11.03 -5.39
N ILE A 44 -18.99 -11.55 -5.17
CA ILE A 44 -18.22 -12.34 -6.15
C ILE A 44 -17.42 -13.45 -5.43
N GLY A 45 -17.19 -14.56 -6.11
CA GLY A 45 -16.42 -15.67 -5.55
C GLY A 45 -14.93 -15.32 -5.38
N PRO A 46 -14.22 -15.91 -4.42
CA PRO A 46 -12.85 -15.53 -4.08
C PRO A 46 -11.88 -15.59 -5.27
N ARG A 47 -11.95 -16.65 -6.11
CA ARG A 47 -11.07 -16.80 -7.29
C ARG A 47 -11.29 -15.68 -8.30
N ALA A 48 -12.55 -15.35 -8.60
CA ALA A 48 -12.88 -14.28 -9.53
C ALA A 48 -12.53 -12.91 -8.96
N ALA A 49 -12.66 -12.71 -7.64
CA ALA A 49 -12.22 -11.50 -6.95
C ALA A 49 -10.70 -11.29 -7.05
N ILE A 50 -9.91 -12.35 -6.85
CA ILE A 50 -8.45 -12.32 -6.99
C ILE A 50 -8.05 -11.98 -8.44
N LEU A 51 -8.67 -12.60 -9.43
CA LEU A 51 -8.40 -12.29 -10.84
C LEU A 51 -8.75 -10.84 -11.17
N MET A 52 -9.90 -10.36 -10.71
CA MET A 52 -10.31 -8.96 -10.84
C MET A 52 -9.27 -8.03 -10.20
N ALA A 53 -8.86 -8.32 -8.95
CA ALA A 53 -7.87 -7.52 -8.26
C ALA A 53 -6.52 -7.50 -9.00
N ALA A 54 -6.05 -8.63 -9.53
CA ALA A 54 -4.82 -8.70 -10.30
C ALA A 54 -4.87 -7.80 -11.56
N ILE A 55 -5.98 -7.85 -12.31
CA ILE A 55 -6.18 -7.02 -13.50
C ILE A 55 -6.23 -5.53 -13.12
N PHE A 56 -7.02 -5.17 -12.12
CA PHE A 56 -7.19 -3.76 -11.74
C PHE A 56 -5.97 -3.20 -11.00
N ASN A 57 -5.23 -4.00 -10.25
CA ASN A 57 -3.92 -3.59 -9.72
C ASN A 57 -2.92 -3.30 -10.84
N PHE A 58 -2.83 -4.20 -11.85
CA PHE A 58 -2.00 -3.94 -13.02
C PHE A 58 -2.35 -2.60 -13.68
N LEU A 59 -3.64 -2.40 -13.97
CA LEU A 59 -4.12 -1.16 -14.59
C LEU A 59 -3.86 0.07 -13.70
N GLY A 60 -4.05 -0.05 -12.39
CA GLY A 60 -3.81 1.03 -11.43
C GLY A 60 -2.34 1.47 -11.41
N VAL A 61 -1.42 0.52 -11.30
CA VAL A 61 0.02 0.80 -11.36
C VAL A 61 0.39 1.50 -12.68
N PHE A 62 -0.03 0.92 -13.79
CA PHE A 62 0.36 1.38 -15.11
C PHE A 62 -0.27 2.74 -15.47
N VAL A 63 -1.59 2.83 -15.40
CA VAL A 63 -2.33 4.02 -15.86
C VAL A 63 -2.05 5.23 -14.96
N MET A 64 -2.13 5.06 -13.64
CA MET A 64 -1.92 6.20 -12.74
C MET A 64 -0.48 6.70 -12.76
N THR A 65 0.50 5.83 -12.94
CA THR A 65 1.90 6.27 -13.06
C THR A 65 2.13 7.06 -14.37
N MET A 66 1.43 6.71 -15.45
CA MET A 66 1.48 7.50 -16.69
C MET A 66 0.83 8.88 -16.54
N VAL A 67 -0.24 8.99 -15.74
CA VAL A 67 -0.97 10.25 -15.52
C VAL A 67 -0.24 11.13 -14.50
N ASN A 68 0.22 10.55 -13.41
CA ASN A 68 0.82 11.27 -12.29
C ASN A 68 1.73 10.33 -11.48
N ALA A 69 3.00 10.67 -11.35
CA ALA A 69 3.99 9.93 -10.59
C ALA A 69 4.39 10.61 -9.25
N ASN A 70 3.57 11.52 -8.73
CA ASN A 70 3.91 12.35 -7.56
C ASN A 70 4.19 11.51 -6.31
N VAL A 71 3.48 10.40 -6.10
CA VAL A 71 3.74 9.51 -4.96
C VAL A 71 5.13 8.87 -5.06
N ALA A 72 5.55 8.47 -6.27
CA ALA A 72 6.89 7.93 -6.49
C ALA A 72 7.97 8.98 -6.21
N MET A 73 7.73 10.24 -6.60
CA MET A 73 8.63 11.36 -6.32
C MET A 73 8.76 11.63 -4.82
N THR A 74 7.65 11.63 -4.08
CA THR A 74 7.67 11.81 -2.62
C THR A 74 8.51 10.74 -1.93
N ILE A 75 8.34 9.47 -2.31
CA ILE A 75 9.14 8.36 -1.74
C ILE A 75 10.61 8.48 -2.11
N TYR A 76 10.91 8.83 -3.36
CA TYR A 76 12.28 9.04 -3.81
C TYR A 76 12.99 10.16 -3.04
N ASN A 77 12.32 11.31 -2.89
CA ASN A 77 12.87 12.50 -2.27
C ASN A 77 12.85 12.47 -0.72
N MET A 78 12.25 11.44 -0.12
CA MET A 78 12.06 11.36 1.33
C MET A 78 13.38 11.12 2.08
N VAL A 79 14.35 10.45 1.43
CA VAL A 79 15.62 10.06 2.03
C VAL A 79 16.81 10.43 1.13
N ASP A 80 17.91 10.79 1.77
CA ASP A 80 19.22 10.94 1.16
C ASP A 80 20.22 10.01 1.88
N PHE A 81 20.81 9.11 1.15
CA PHE A 81 21.78 8.15 1.68
C PHE A 81 23.22 8.72 1.74
N GLY A 82 23.45 9.95 1.26
CA GLY A 82 24.78 10.55 1.24
C GLY A 82 25.69 10.07 0.10
N GLY A 83 26.95 10.50 0.12
CA GLY A 83 27.85 10.43 -1.04
C GLY A 83 28.45 9.07 -1.42
N ASN A 84 28.35 8.02 -0.58
CA ASN A 84 28.91 6.70 -0.91
C ASN A 84 27.82 5.77 -1.49
N SER A 85 27.78 5.68 -2.82
CA SER A 85 26.81 4.86 -3.54
C SER A 85 26.84 3.37 -3.18
N GLY A 86 28.01 2.84 -2.81
CA GLY A 86 28.15 1.42 -2.43
C GLY A 86 27.44 1.10 -1.13
N ASP A 87 27.69 1.88 -0.09
CA ASP A 87 27.09 1.69 1.23
C ASP A 87 25.60 2.03 1.19
N ALA A 88 25.20 3.04 0.41
CA ALA A 88 23.79 3.37 0.18
C ALA A 88 22.99 2.21 -0.42
N LEU A 89 23.57 1.51 -1.42
CA LEU A 89 22.95 0.32 -2.02
C LEU A 89 22.86 -0.85 -1.03
N VAL A 90 23.89 -1.05 -0.17
CA VAL A 90 23.84 -2.06 0.90
C VAL A 90 22.71 -1.78 1.86
N ALA A 91 22.61 -0.53 2.34
CA ALA A 91 21.58 -0.10 3.26
C ALA A 91 20.17 -0.24 2.65
N LEU A 92 20.00 0.13 1.38
CA LEU A 92 18.75 -0.08 0.66
C LEU A 92 18.39 -1.56 0.52
N CYS A 93 19.35 -2.42 0.13
CA CYS A 93 19.13 -3.86 0.06
C CYS A 93 18.74 -4.47 1.42
N ALA A 94 19.38 -4.04 2.51
CA ALA A 94 19.07 -4.51 3.85
C ALA A 94 17.63 -4.13 4.26
N SER A 95 17.20 -2.90 3.99
CA SER A 95 15.84 -2.46 4.27
C SER A 95 14.80 -3.24 3.46
N LEU A 96 15.02 -3.44 2.16
CA LEU A 96 14.12 -4.21 1.29
C LEU A 96 14.02 -5.67 1.72
N PHE A 97 15.13 -6.29 2.11
CA PHE A 97 15.13 -7.67 2.64
C PHE A 97 14.32 -7.77 3.94
N ALA A 98 14.49 -6.82 4.86
CA ALA A 98 13.73 -6.77 6.10
C ALA A 98 12.23 -6.65 5.84
N ILE A 99 11.80 -5.85 4.85
CA ILE A 99 10.41 -5.70 4.45
C ILE A 99 9.84 -7.02 3.93
N VAL A 100 10.57 -7.72 3.05
CA VAL A 100 10.13 -9.03 2.50
C VAL A 100 9.93 -10.05 3.62
N VAL A 101 10.89 -10.15 4.55
CA VAL A 101 10.81 -11.08 5.69
C VAL A 101 9.63 -10.74 6.59
N TRP A 102 9.47 -9.47 6.94
CA TRP A 102 8.37 -9.01 7.79
C TRP A 102 7.00 -9.27 7.15
N ALA A 103 6.80 -8.81 5.92
CA ALA A 103 5.52 -8.93 5.23
C ALA A 103 5.12 -10.41 5.03
N THR A 104 6.09 -11.27 4.67
CA THR A 104 5.85 -12.72 4.55
C THR A 104 5.49 -13.35 5.89
N THR A 105 6.16 -12.95 6.96
CA THR A 105 5.89 -13.43 8.33
C THR A 105 4.51 -13.01 8.79
N ALA A 106 4.16 -11.73 8.63
CA ALA A 106 2.85 -11.20 8.99
C ALA A 106 1.72 -11.91 8.21
N TRP A 107 1.91 -12.12 6.91
CA TRP A 107 0.98 -12.88 6.09
C TRP A 107 0.81 -14.34 6.58
N TYR A 108 1.91 -14.99 6.95
CA TYR A 108 1.85 -16.36 7.47
C TYR A 108 0.95 -16.46 8.72
N PHE A 109 1.00 -15.48 9.60
CA PHE A 109 0.13 -15.39 10.78
C PHE A 109 -1.25 -14.78 10.48
N GLY A 110 -1.51 -14.28 9.27
CA GLY A 110 -2.77 -13.67 8.86
C GLY A 110 -3.01 -12.28 9.48
N ILE A 111 -1.93 -11.58 9.83
CA ILE A 111 -1.96 -10.25 10.42
C ILE A 111 -1.96 -9.22 9.28
N PRO A 112 -3.02 -8.40 9.11
CA PRO A 112 -3.05 -7.34 8.10
C PRO A 112 -2.12 -6.20 8.52
N THR A 113 -0.94 -6.16 7.93
CA THR A 113 0.05 -5.11 8.13
C THR A 113 0.06 -4.14 6.95
N SER A 114 0.67 -2.96 7.16
CA SER A 114 0.88 -1.99 6.09
C SER A 114 2.31 -2.05 5.59
N GLU A 115 2.50 -2.55 4.39
CA GLU A 115 3.82 -2.57 3.76
C GLU A 115 4.32 -1.18 3.40
N SER A 116 3.41 -0.22 3.19
CA SER A 116 3.79 1.18 3.02
C SER A 116 4.54 1.74 4.23
N HIS A 117 4.10 1.40 5.44
CA HIS A 117 4.79 1.80 6.66
C HIS A 117 6.13 1.09 6.82
N ALA A 118 6.18 -0.22 6.53
CA ALA A 118 7.41 -0.97 6.54
C ALA A 118 8.44 -0.41 5.56
N LEU A 119 8.00 -0.04 4.35
CA LEU A 119 8.84 0.58 3.33
C LEU A 119 9.40 1.92 3.81
N ILE A 120 8.54 2.84 4.21
CA ILE A 120 8.92 4.18 4.66
C ILE A 120 9.86 4.10 5.87
N ALA A 121 9.54 3.29 6.87
CA ALA A 121 10.37 3.11 8.05
C ALA A 121 11.71 2.44 7.70
N GLY A 122 11.71 1.42 6.83
CA GLY A 122 12.91 0.71 6.43
C GLY A 122 13.93 1.60 5.71
N ILE A 123 13.50 2.34 4.68
CA ILE A 123 14.41 3.22 3.94
C ILE A 123 14.88 4.40 4.79
N SER A 124 14.02 4.93 5.67
CA SER A 124 14.41 6.01 6.59
C SER A 124 15.38 5.53 7.66
N GLY A 125 15.15 4.34 8.23
CA GLY A 125 16.07 3.72 9.18
C GLY A 125 17.44 3.47 8.56
N ALA A 126 17.48 3.01 7.31
CA ALA A 126 18.70 2.82 6.56
C ALA A 126 19.47 4.14 6.32
N ALA A 127 18.75 5.23 5.98
CA ALA A 127 19.35 6.54 5.80
C ALA A 127 19.89 7.12 7.11
N ILE A 128 19.14 6.98 8.22
CA ILE A 128 19.56 7.41 9.57
C ILE A 128 20.83 6.66 10.01
N ALA A 129 20.85 5.33 9.79
CA ALA A 129 22.00 4.50 10.15
C ALA A 129 23.27 4.90 9.37
N LEU A 130 23.12 5.11 8.07
CA LEU A 130 24.24 5.40 7.19
C LEU A 130 24.83 6.79 7.46
N GLN A 131 23.99 7.78 7.75
CA GLN A 131 24.42 9.15 8.01
C GLN A 131 24.68 9.44 9.51
N GLY A 132 24.49 8.47 10.39
CA GLY A 132 24.70 8.64 11.82
C GLY A 132 23.73 9.62 12.48
N GLY A 133 22.59 9.94 11.85
CA GLY A 133 21.60 10.88 12.34
C GLY A 133 20.50 11.21 11.34
N PHE A 134 19.70 12.22 11.66
CA PHE A 134 18.54 12.62 10.85
C PHE A 134 18.88 13.47 9.63
N SER A 135 20.15 13.75 9.34
CA SER A 135 20.59 14.56 8.20
C SER A 135 20.16 13.99 6.84
N GLY A 136 20.01 12.66 6.75
CA GLY A 136 19.52 11.96 5.57
C GLY A 136 18.00 11.95 5.41
N ILE A 137 17.26 12.64 6.26
CA ILE A 137 15.80 12.68 6.23
C ILE A 137 15.32 14.03 5.71
N ASN A 138 14.58 14.01 4.61
CA ASN A 138 13.91 15.21 4.11
C ASN A 138 12.64 15.49 4.92
N GLY A 139 12.70 16.43 5.85
CA GLY A 139 11.59 16.78 6.73
C GLY A 139 10.35 17.25 5.98
N GLY A 140 10.50 17.93 4.84
CA GLY A 140 9.37 18.38 4.02
C GLY A 140 8.55 17.22 3.45
N GLU A 141 9.22 16.19 2.93
CA GLU A 141 8.55 14.99 2.42
C GLU A 141 8.02 14.12 3.55
N TRP A 142 8.72 14.05 4.68
CA TRP A 142 8.27 13.33 5.88
C TRP A 142 6.99 13.93 6.48
N ILE A 143 6.80 15.24 6.44
CA ILE A 143 5.56 15.88 6.84
C ILE A 143 4.39 15.38 5.98
N LYS A 144 4.56 15.21 4.67
CA LYS A 144 3.54 14.60 3.80
C LYS A 144 3.19 13.17 4.23
N VAL A 145 4.20 12.38 4.63
CA VAL A 145 4.00 11.02 5.15
C VAL A 145 3.17 11.02 6.43
N ILE A 146 3.49 11.90 7.39
CA ILE A 146 2.74 12.03 8.64
C ILE A 146 1.29 12.45 8.37
N TYR A 147 1.08 13.46 7.50
CA TYR A 147 -0.26 13.82 7.05
C TYR A 147 -0.97 12.64 6.39
N GLY A 148 -0.28 11.90 5.53
CA GLY A 148 -0.82 10.71 4.90
C GLY A 148 -1.28 9.64 5.90
N LEU A 149 -0.54 9.43 6.99
CA LEU A 149 -0.89 8.50 8.05
C LEU A 149 -2.17 8.93 8.80
N VAL A 150 -2.22 10.18 9.22
CA VAL A 150 -3.39 10.75 9.93
C VAL A 150 -4.61 10.80 9.02
N LEU A 151 -4.42 11.30 7.79
CA LEU A 151 -5.50 11.41 6.80
C LEU A 151 -6.04 10.05 6.39
N SER A 152 -5.20 9.05 6.13
CA SER A 152 -5.65 7.71 5.74
C SER A 152 -6.54 7.07 6.81
N THR A 153 -6.24 7.31 8.07
CA THR A 153 -7.02 6.77 9.19
C THR A 153 -8.30 7.58 9.43
N GLY A 154 -8.17 8.90 9.55
CA GLY A 154 -9.30 9.79 9.85
C GLY A 154 -10.26 9.94 8.68
N LEU A 155 -9.76 10.26 7.49
CA LEU A 155 -10.58 10.40 6.28
C LEU A 155 -11.18 9.06 5.86
N GLY A 156 -10.42 7.96 5.94
CA GLY A 156 -10.95 6.63 5.64
C GLY A 156 -12.21 6.34 6.46
N PHE A 157 -12.12 6.52 7.78
CA PHE A 157 -13.25 6.34 8.69
C PHE A 157 -14.40 7.30 8.39
N GLY A 158 -14.13 8.60 8.30
CA GLY A 158 -15.13 9.63 8.04
C GLY A 158 -15.82 9.47 6.69
N MET A 159 -15.07 9.23 5.63
CA MET A 159 -15.63 8.99 4.30
C MET A 159 -16.46 7.71 4.26
N GLY A 160 -16.02 6.63 4.94
CA GLY A 160 -16.82 5.40 5.05
C GLY A 160 -18.17 5.66 5.72
N TRP A 161 -18.15 6.38 6.84
CA TRP A 161 -19.37 6.77 7.56
C TRP A 161 -20.29 7.65 6.71
N VAL A 162 -19.77 8.69 6.08
CA VAL A 162 -20.53 9.62 5.25
C VAL A 162 -21.12 8.92 4.02
N THR A 163 -20.29 8.13 3.31
CA THR A 163 -20.73 7.45 2.08
C THR A 163 -21.86 6.48 2.34
N VAL A 164 -21.80 5.68 3.41
CA VAL A 164 -22.90 4.77 3.72
C VAL A 164 -24.17 5.52 4.11
N LYS A 165 -24.06 6.65 4.83
CA LYS A 165 -25.22 7.50 5.15
C LYS A 165 -25.86 8.12 3.92
N ILE A 166 -25.06 8.57 2.96
CA ILE A 166 -25.56 9.07 1.68
C ILE A 166 -26.31 7.97 0.92
N ILE A 167 -25.74 6.77 0.84
CA ILE A 167 -26.38 5.64 0.16
C ILE A 167 -27.67 5.23 0.87
N GLU A 168 -27.67 5.14 2.19
CA GLU A 168 -28.88 4.85 2.98
C GLU A 168 -29.97 5.91 2.76
N PHE A 169 -29.59 7.19 2.67
CA PHE A 169 -30.54 8.28 2.40
C PHE A 169 -31.13 8.20 0.99
N ILE A 170 -30.30 8.00 -0.05
CA ILE A 170 -30.74 7.91 -1.45
C ILE A 170 -31.70 6.72 -1.65
N PHE A 171 -31.39 5.57 -1.03
CA PHE A 171 -32.16 4.33 -1.21
C PHE A 171 -33.22 4.07 -0.13
N LYS A 172 -33.51 5.03 0.75
CA LYS A 172 -34.45 4.89 1.87
C LYS A 172 -35.84 4.42 1.44
N GLY A 173 -36.29 4.85 0.25
CA GLY A 173 -37.65 4.51 -0.25
C GLY A 173 -37.72 3.28 -1.15
N PHE A 174 -36.58 2.61 -1.41
CA PHE A 174 -36.52 1.49 -2.34
C PHE A 174 -36.61 0.14 -1.61
N ASP A 175 -37.33 -0.81 -2.24
CA ASP A 175 -37.41 -2.19 -1.74
C ASP A 175 -36.03 -2.86 -1.81
N ARG A 176 -35.57 -3.39 -0.69
CA ARG A 176 -34.24 -4.08 -0.57
C ARG A 176 -34.11 -5.25 -1.54
N ARG A 177 -35.19 -5.96 -1.85
CA ARG A 177 -35.16 -7.10 -2.79
C ARG A 177 -34.86 -6.62 -4.21
N LYS A 178 -35.46 -5.49 -4.61
CA LYS A 178 -35.26 -4.90 -5.94
C LYS A 178 -33.85 -4.29 -6.11
N THR A 179 -33.26 -3.76 -5.05
CA THR A 179 -31.93 -3.13 -5.07
C THR A 179 -30.79 -4.11 -4.84
N SER A 180 -31.06 -5.36 -4.42
CA SER A 180 -30.03 -6.37 -4.13
C SER A 180 -29.13 -6.66 -5.34
N GLY A 181 -29.72 -6.81 -6.55
CA GLY A 181 -28.96 -7.01 -7.78
C GLY A 181 -28.06 -5.81 -8.11
N PHE A 182 -28.60 -4.60 -7.97
CA PHE A 182 -27.84 -3.36 -8.18
C PHE A 182 -26.63 -3.30 -7.25
N PHE A 183 -26.81 -3.49 -5.94
CA PHE A 183 -25.71 -3.42 -4.98
C PHE A 183 -24.69 -4.54 -5.14
N LYS A 184 -25.10 -5.71 -5.62
CA LYS A 184 -24.14 -6.78 -5.97
C LYS A 184 -23.16 -6.34 -7.05
N TYR A 185 -23.64 -5.78 -8.15
CA TYR A 185 -22.76 -5.32 -9.24
C TYR A 185 -21.99 -4.05 -8.87
N SER A 186 -22.62 -3.12 -8.15
CA SER A 186 -21.96 -1.93 -7.62
C SER A 186 -20.81 -2.29 -6.68
N GLN A 187 -20.99 -3.31 -5.83
CA GLN A 187 -19.96 -3.83 -4.94
C GLN A 187 -18.77 -4.39 -5.73
N ILE A 188 -19.02 -5.12 -6.81
CA ILE A 188 -17.93 -5.62 -7.68
C ILE A 188 -17.19 -4.43 -8.31
N GLY A 189 -17.91 -3.43 -8.81
CA GLY A 189 -17.31 -2.21 -9.36
C GLY A 189 -16.52 -1.41 -8.31
N GLY A 190 -17.04 -1.29 -7.09
CA GLY A 190 -16.35 -0.65 -5.96
C GLY A 190 -15.05 -1.37 -5.60
N GLY A 191 -15.09 -2.70 -5.53
CA GLY A 191 -13.88 -3.50 -5.28
C GLY A 191 -12.85 -3.42 -6.41
N ALA A 192 -13.30 -3.35 -7.67
CA ALA A 192 -12.43 -3.11 -8.81
C ALA A 192 -11.75 -1.73 -8.73
N ALA A 193 -12.51 -0.67 -8.40
CA ALA A 193 -11.98 0.68 -8.20
C ALA A 193 -11.00 0.72 -7.03
N MET A 194 -11.29 0.03 -5.95
CA MET A 194 -10.38 -0.08 -4.80
C MET A 194 -9.09 -0.81 -5.16
N ALA A 195 -9.16 -1.91 -5.93
CA ALA A 195 -7.99 -2.63 -6.42
C ALA A 195 -7.15 -1.76 -7.37
N PHE A 196 -7.81 -1.00 -8.26
CA PHE A 196 -7.13 -0.04 -9.12
C PHE A 196 -6.36 1.01 -8.30
N MET A 197 -7.00 1.61 -7.31
CA MET A 197 -6.38 2.63 -6.47
C MET A 197 -5.30 2.07 -5.53
N HIS A 198 -5.43 0.80 -5.10
CA HIS A 198 -4.38 0.09 -4.38
C HIS A 198 -3.12 -0.02 -5.25
N GLY A 199 -3.25 -0.53 -6.48
CA GLY A 199 -2.15 -0.60 -7.43
C GLY A 199 -1.53 0.77 -7.72
N ALA A 200 -2.36 1.81 -7.91
CA ALA A 200 -1.93 3.18 -8.14
C ALA A 200 -1.04 3.73 -7.02
N GLN A 201 -1.45 3.55 -5.77
CA GLN A 201 -0.70 4.03 -4.61
C GLN A 201 0.56 3.21 -4.35
N ASP A 202 0.41 1.91 -4.19
CA ASP A 202 1.53 1.07 -3.76
C ASP A 202 2.52 0.80 -4.90
N GLY A 203 2.04 0.65 -6.14
CA GLY A 203 2.91 0.53 -7.30
C GLY A 203 3.83 1.74 -7.47
N GLN A 204 3.33 2.96 -7.28
CA GLN A 204 4.16 4.17 -7.37
C GLN A 204 5.20 4.25 -6.25
N LYS A 205 4.86 3.86 -5.01
CA LYS A 205 5.82 3.84 -3.90
C LYS A 205 7.03 2.96 -4.22
N PHE A 206 6.77 1.75 -4.70
CA PHE A 206 7.84 0.81 -5.04
C PHE A 206 8.62 1.23 -6.27
N MET A 207 7.98 1.86 -7.26
CA MET A 207 8.70 2.46 -8.38
C MET A 207 9.60 3.61 -7.95
N GLY A 208 9.18 4.43 -6.98
CA GLY A 208 10.02 5.45 -6.36
C GLY A 208 11.29 4.87 -5.77
N VAL A 209 11.17 3.77 -5.02
CA VAL A 209 12.33 3.05 -4.45
C VAL A 209 13.18 2.39 -5.53
N PHE A 210 12.58 1.81 -6.56
CA PHE A 210 13.31 1.25 -7.68
C PHE A 210 14.16 2.32 -8.41
N MET A 211 13.59 3.49 -8.62
CA MET A 211 14.30 4.63 -9.21
C MET A 211 15.42 5.11 -8.28
N LEU A 212 15.19 5.15 -6.97
CA LEU A 212 16.22 5.46 -5.97
C LEU A 212 17.42 4.51 -6.12
N GLY A 213 17.21 3.21 -6.19
CA GLY A 213 18.26 2.23 -6.42
C GLY A 213 18.99 2.42 -7.75
N ILE A 214 18.29 2.78 -8.84
CA ILE A 214 18.93 3.08 -10.14
C ILE A 214 19.85 4.30 -10.03
N PHE A 215 19.38 5.38 -9.42
CA PHE A 215 20.17 6.60 -9.29
C PHE A 215 21.38 6.43 -8.37
N LEU A 216 21.21 5.75 -7.24
CA LEU A 216 22.32 5.37 -6.36
C LEU A 216 23.37 4.52 -7.10
N ALA A 217 22.94 3.57 -7.92
CA ALA A 217 23.82 2.74 -8.72
C ALA A 217 24.62 3.53 -9.76
N ASN A 218 24.06 4.62 -10.26
CA ASN A 218 24.72 5.50 -11.24
C ASN A 218 25.56 6.62 -10.58
N GLY A 219 25.62 6.68 -9.24
CA GLY A 219 26.28 7.75 -8.51
C GLY A 219 25.60 9.11 -8.65
N GLN A 220 24.31 9.11 -9.00
CA GLN A 220 23.50 10.31 -9.16
C GLN A 220 22.60 10.45 -7.92
N GLY A 221 22.99 11.26 -6.96
CA GLY A 221 22.14 11.66 -5.83
C GLY A 221 21.41 12.97 -6.12
N GLY A 222 20.20 13.15 -5.57
CA GLY A 222 19.51 14.44 -5.53
C GLY A 222 18.92 14.92 -6.87
N VAL A 223 18.38 14.03 -7.69
CA VAL A 223 17.66 14.40 -8.90
C VAL A 223 16.29 15.00 -8.53
N GLU A 224 16.06 16.28 -8.87
CA GLU A 224 14.82 16.99 -8.52
C GLU A 224 13.56 16.40 -9.17
N SER A 225 13.68 15.83 -10.38
CA SER A 225 12.59 15.18 -11.08
C SER A 225 13.10 14.08 -12.02
N PHE A 226 12.32 13.01 -12.16
CA PHE A 226 12.62 11.93 -13.10
C PHE A 226 11.36 11.44 -13.79
N VAL A 227 11.55 10.85 -14.97
CA VAL A 227 10.48 10.17 -15.71
C VAL A 227 10.65 8.67 -15.51
N ILE A 228 9.59 8.01 -15.05
CA ILE A 228 9.61 6.55 -14.89
C ILE A 228 9.52 5.90 -16.28
N PRO A 229 10.49 5.05 -16.67
CA PRO A 229 10.45 4.41 -17.97
C PRO A 229 9.27 3.45 -18.11
N VAL A 230 8.64 3.40 -19.28
CA VAL A 230 7.48 2.55 -19.56
C VAL A 230 7.75 1.06 -19.27
N TRP A 231 8.96 0.57 -19.60
CA TRP A 231 9.33 -0.82 -19.29
C TRP A 231 9.28 -1.13 -17.80
N LEU A 232 9.64 -0.17 -16.94
CA LEU A 232 9.59 -0.32 -15.48
C LEU A 232 8.15 -0.32 -14.99
N MET A 233 7.29 0.55 -15.54
CA MET A 233 5.85 0.55 -15.24
C MET A 233 5.23 -0.81 -15.55
N VAL A 234 5.50 -1.35 -16.74
CA VAL A 234 4.99 -2.66 -17.17
C VAL A 234 5.52 -3.78 -16.26
N LEU A 235 6.82 -3.78 -15.96
CA LEU A 235 7.45 -4.79 -15.11
C LEU A 235 6.85 -4.78 -13.69
N CYS A 236 6.78 -3.61 -13.05
CA CYS A 236 6.20 -3.48 -11.71
C CYS A 236 4.72 -3.86 -11.70
N SER A 237 3.95 -3.46 -12.73
CA SER A 237 2.53 -3.81 -12.86
C SER A 237 2.33 -5.33 -12.98
N LEU A 238 3.14 -6.01 -13.79
CA LEU A 238 3.10 -7.47 -13.95
C LEU A 238 3.46 -8.19 -12.65
N VAL A 239 4.51 -7.76 -11.96
CA VAL A 239 4.94 -8.38 -10.70
C VAL A 239 3.89 -8.19 -9.61
N MET A 240 3.27 -7.00 -9.51
CA MET A 240 2.16 -6.74 -8.59
C MET A 240 0.97 -7.65 -8.89
N ALA A 241 0.58 -7.77 -10.16
CA ALA A 241 -0.53 -8.62 -10.58
C ALA A 241 -0.25 -10.11 -10.30
N LEU A 242 0.98 -10.58 -10.54
CA LEU A 242 1.41 -11.94 -10.19
C LEU A 242 1.32 -12.18 -8.69
N GLY A 243 1.83 -11.26 -7.86
CA GLY A 243 1.69 -11.33 -6.41
C GLY A 243 0.21 -11.41 -5.99
N THR A 244 -0.63 -10.52 -6.50
CA THR A 244 -2.08 -10.52 -6.23
C THR A 244 -2.74 -11.86 -6.60
N SER A 245 -2.28 -12.52 -7.67
CA SER A 245 -2.82 -13.80 -8.13
C SER A 245 -2.54 -14.97 -7.18
N ILE A 246 -1.54 -14.89 -6.32
CA ILE A 246 -1.25 -15.89 -5.29
C ILE A 246 -2.39 -15.92 -4.26
N GLY A 247 -3.00 -14.78 -4.01
CA GLY A 247 -4.14 -14.62 -3.12
C GLY A 247 -3.78 -14.62 -1.63
N GLY A 248 -4.57 -13.90 -0.85
CA GLY A 248 -4.38 -13.74 0.59
C GLY A 248 -5.63 -14.10 1.38
N TYR A 249 -6.10 -15.35 1.33
CA TYR A 249 -7.35 -15.78 1.98
C TYR A 249 -7.39 -15.48 3.49
N LYS A 250 -6.25 -15.57 4.20
CA LYS A 250 -6.17 -15.25 5.62
C LYS A 250 -6.47 -13.78 5.89
N ILE A 251 -5.92 -12.88 5.05
CA ILE A 251 -6.13 -11.43 5.13
C ILE A 251 -7.58 -11.08 4.77
N ILE A 252 -8.11 -11.69 3.69
CA ILE A 252 -9.52 -11.51 3.29
C ILE A 252 -10.46 -11.85 4.45
N LYS A 253 -10.16 -12.94 5.20
CA LYS A 253 -10.95 -13.35 6.35
C LYS A 253 -10.85 -12.33 7.49
N ALA A 254 -9.65 -11.94 7.89
CA ALA A 254 -9.43 -11.00 9.00
C ALA A 254 -10.13 -9.65 8.76
N VAL A 255 -9.92 -9.05 7.59
CA VAL A 255 -10.47 -7.71 7.27
C VAL A 255 -11.93 -7.76 6.86
N GLY A 256 -12.31 -8.76 6.06
CA GLY A 256 -13.65 -8.81 5.48
C GLY A 256 -14.71 -9.51 6.34
N MET A 257 -14.33 -10.41 7.24
CA MET A 257 -15.28 -11.25 7.98
C MET A 257 -15.21 -11.04 9.49
N ASP A 258 -14.00 -10.91 10.05
CA ASP A 258 -13.81 -10.91 11.50
C ASP A 258 -13.97 -9.49 12.11
N MET A 259 -13.71 -8.44 11.32
CA MET A 259 -13.77 -7.05 11.79
C MET A 259 -15.18 -6.47 11.80
N VAL A 260 -15.93 -6.57 10.69
CA VAL A 260 -17.30 -6.05 10.54
C VAL A 260 -18.09 -6.96 9.61
N LYS A 261 -19.30 -7.34 10.00
CA LYS A 261 -20.24 -8.05 9.11
C LYS A 261 -20.97 -7.06 8.24
N LEU A 262 -20.61 -7.00 6.96
CA LEU A 262 -21.16 -6.05 5.99
C LEU A 262 -22.20 -6.68 5.07
N GLU A 263 -23.23 -5.89 4.72
CA GLU A 263 -24.11 -6.13 3.58
C GLU A 263 -23.48 -5.56 2.29
N GLN A 264 -23.99 -5.95 1.10
CA GLN A 264 -23.40 -5.55 -0.17
C GLN A 264 -23.34 -4.03 -0.37
N TYR A 265 -24.40 -3.28 -0.01
CA TYR A 265 -24.38 -1.82 -0.10
C TYR A 265 -23.35 -1.18 0.85
N GLN A 266 -23.15 -1.79 2.01
CA GLN A 266 -22.16 -1.34 2.99
C GLN A 266 -20.73 -1.59 2.49
N GLY A 267 -20.49 -2.77 1.91
CA GLY A 267 -19.22 -3.08 1.28
C GLY A 267 -18.92 -2.13 0.12
N PHE A 268 -19.91 -1.87 -0.74
CA PHE A 268 -19.79 -0.86 -1.80
C PHE A 268 -19.45 0.53 -1.25
N SER A 269 -20.14 0.94 -0.17
CA SER A 269 -19.85 2.23 0.49
C SER A 269 -18.40 2.31 0.97
N ALA A 270 -17.88 1.25 1.58
CA ALA A 270 -16.53 1.18 2.09
C ALA A 270 -15.50 1.22 0.95
N ASP A 271 -15.76 0.53 -0.15
CA ASP A 271 -14.86 0.48 -1.30
C ASP A 271 -14.77 1.83 -2.01
N VAL A 272 -15.90 2.45 -2.27
CA VAL A 272 -15.97 3.78 -2.91
C VAL A 272 -15.31 4.84 -2.03
N ALA A 273 -15.56 4.82 -0.72
CA ALA A 273 -14.95 5.75 0.22
C ALA A 273 -13.43 5.58 0.27
N ALA A 274 -12.94 4.34 0.37
CA ALA A 274 -11.52 4.05 0.39
C ALA A 274 -10.85 4.42 -0.95
N ALA A 275 -11.43 4.03 -2.09
CA ALA A 275 -10.93 4.37 -3.41
C ALA A 275 -10.87 5.90 -3.64
N GLY A 276 -11.91 6.63 -3.20
CA GLY A 276 -11.94 8.09 -3.27
C GLY A 276 -10.85 8.75 -2.42
N CYS A 277 -10.63 8.26 -1.20
CA CYS A 277 -9.55 8.71 -0.33
C CYS A 277 -8.16 8.48 -0.97
N LEU A 278 -7.94 7.29 -1.53
CA LEU A 278 -6.69 6.96 -2.22
C LEU A 278 -6.50 7.79 -3.49
N LEU A 279 -7.56 8.09 -4.23
CA LEU A 279 -7.49 8.94 -5.42
C LEU A 279 -7.03 10.35 -5.07
N ILE A 280 -7.63 10.97 -4.05
CA ILE A 280 -7.24 12.30 -3.57
C ILE A 280 -5.77 12.29 -3.17
N SER A 281 -5.34 11.29 -2.41
CA SER A 281 -3.96 11.16 -1.96
C SER A 281 -2.97 10.93 -3.11
N SER A 282 -3.36 10.16 -4.14
CA SER A 282 -2.51 9.93 -5.33
C SER A 282 -2.32 11.21 -6.14
N VAL A 283 -3.39 11.97 -6.34
CA VAL A 283 -3.33 13.24 -7.08
C VAL A 283 -2.48 14.29 -6.35
N THR A 284 -2.59 14.34 -5.02
CA THR A 284 -1.81 15.27 -4.18
C THR A 284 -0.37 14.80 -3.91
N GLY A 285 0.00 13.59 -4.34
CA GLY A 285 1.34 13.03 -4.11
C GLY A 285 1.60 12.63 -2.65
N ILE A 286 0.55 12.47 -1.84
CA ILE A 286 0.67 12.05 -0.44
C ILE A 286 0.70 10.52 -0.38
N PRO A 287 1.81 9.90 0.07
CA PRO A 287 1.86 8.46 0.27
C PRO A 287 1.04 8.06 1.49
N VAL A 288 -0.07 7.35 1.27
CA VAL A 288 -0.96 6.86 2.33
C VAL A 288 -0.94 5.34 2.39
N SER A 289 -1.29 4.77 3.55
CA SER A 289 -1.47 3.33 3.67
C SER A 289 -2.82 2.90 3.08
N THR A 290 -2.76 2.05 2.08
CA THR A 290 -3.94 1.44 1.45
C THR A 290 -4.69 0.54 2.43
N THR A 291 -3.97 -0.23 3.27
CA THR A 291 -4.53 -1.06 4.34
C THR A 291 -5.24 -0.23 5.40
N HIS A 292 -4.64 0.87 5.88
CA HIS A 292 -5.27 1.74 6.86
C HIS A 292 -6.53 2.40 6.30
N THR A 293 -6.44 2.97 5.10
CA THR A 293 -7.58 3.62 4.43
C THR A 293 -8.74 2.64 4.27
N LYS A 294 -8.46 1.42 3.82
CA LYS A 294 -9.50 0.41 3.61
C LYS A 294 -10.12 -0.08 4.91
N THR A 295 -9.29 -0.44 5.90
CA THR A 295 -9.79 -0.95 7.18
C THR A 295 -10.59 0.10 7.95
N THR A 296 -10.11 1.34 7.99
CA THR A 296 -10.83 2.44 8.66
C THR A 296 -12.12 2.80 7.92
N SER A 297 -12.16 2.70 6.59
CA SER A 297 -13.40 2.88 5.82
C SER A 297 -14.44 1.81 6.15
N ILE A 298 -14.04 0.54 6.26
CA ILE A 298 -14.92 -0.55 6.74
C ILE A 298 -15.43 -0.27 8.16
N MET A 299 -14.54 0.19 9.04
CA MET A 299 -14.92 0.57 10.42
C MET A 299 -15.92 1.71 10.44
N GLY A 300 -15.72 2.76 9.63
CA GLY A 300 -16.62 3.90 9.51
C GLY A 300 -18.02 3.49 9.05
N VAL A 301 -18.09 2.61 8.05
CA VAL A 301 -19.37 2.03 7.58
C VAL A 301 -20.03 1.19 8.67
N GLY A 302 -19.29 0.35 9.38
CA GLY A 302 -19.81 -0.44 10.49
C GLY A 302 -20.33 0.43 11.63
N ALA A 303 -19.56 1.45 12.02
CA ALA A 303 -19.90 2.39 13.09
C ALA A 303 -21.12 3.26 12.75
N ALA A 304 -21.38 3.55 11.47
CA ALA A 304 -22.55 4.29 11.03
C ALA A 304 -23.86 3.57 11.33
N LYS A 305 -23.87 2.24 11.41
CA LYS A 305 -25.02 1.44 11.84
C LYS A 305 -25.10 1.41 13.36
N ARG A 306 -24.07 0.96 14.04
CA ARG A 306 -23.88 0.94 15.51
C ARG A 306 -22.40 0.80 15.83
N LEU A 307 -21.89 1.50 16.82
CA LEU A 307 -20.50 1.34 17.28
C LEU A 307 -20.19 -0.11 17.71
N SER A 308 -21.19 -0.83 18.26
CA SER A 308 -21.07 -2.25 18.63
C SER A 308 -21.04 -3.22 17.43
N SER A 309 -21.27 -2.76 16.21
CA SER A 309 -21.16 -3.59 15.00
C SER A 309 -19.71 -3.80 14.58
N VAL A 310 -18.77 -3.01 15.12
CA VAL A 310 -17.33 -3.15 14.90
C VAL A 310 -16.75 -4.02 16.00
N ASN A 311 -15.97 -5.03 15.62
CA ASN A 311 -15.23 -5.85 16.57
C ASN A 311 -13.96 -5.10 17.01
N TRP A 312 -14.09 -4.30 18.06
CA TRP A 312 -13.01 -3.49 18.59
C TRP A 312 -11.81 -4.31 19.11
N GLY A 313 -12.01 -5.59 19.43
CA GLY A 313 -10.92 -6.51 19.76
C GLY A 313 -9.96 -6.69 18.58
N VAL A 314 -10.51 -7.04 17.41
CA VAL A 314 -9.74 -7.18 16.16
C VAL A 314 -9.10 -5.83 15.76
N VAL A 315 -9.84 -4.73 15.88
CA VAL A 315 -9.31 -3.39 15.60
C VAL A 315 -8.13 -3.06 16.49
N LYS A 316 -8.22 -3.37 17.79
CA LYS A 316 -7.11 -3.14 18.74
C LYS A 316 -5.88 -3.95 18.36
N GLU A 317 -6.03 -5.22 17.99
CA GLU A 317 -4.93 -6.06 17.51
C GLU A 317 -4.28 -5.48 16.26
N MET A 318 -5.06 -5.02 15.28
CA MET A 318 -4.55 -4.38 14.07
C MET A 318 -3.78 -3.10 14.39
N VAL A 319 -4.32 -2.22 15.22
CA VAL A 319 -3.66 -0.97 15.63
C VAL A 319 -2.36 -1.26 16.38
N TRP A 320 -2.36 -2.29 17.25
CA TRP A 320 -1.13 -2.71 17.95
C TRP A 320 -0.06 -3.22 16.99
N THR A 321 -0.43 -3.83 15.85
CA THR A 321 0.56 -4.26 14.86
C THR A 321 1.12 -3.10 14.03
N TRP A 322 0.39 -2.01 13.88
CA TRP A 322 0.86 -0.84 13.11
C TRP A 322 1.98 -0.06 13.81
N VAL A 323 1.99 -0.04 15.14
CA VAL A 323 3.03 0.66 15.93
C VAL A 323 4.39 -0.06 15.86
N PRO A 324 4.49 -1.38 16.14
CA PRO A 324 5.77 -2.09 16.07
C PRO A 324 6.37 -2.14 14.68
N VAL A 325 5.55 -2.19 13.60
CA VAL A 325 6.04 -2.17 12.21
C VAL A 325 6.98 -1.00 11.97
N SER A 326 6.55 0.20 12.31
CA SER A 326 7.37 1.40 12.13
C SER A 326 8.65 1.34 12.97
N TYR A 327 8.54 0.89 14.23
CA TYR A 327 9.70 0.80 15.12
C TYR A 327 10.70 -0.27 14.67
N THR A 328 10.25 -1.47 14.35
CA THR A 328 11.13 -2.59 13.97
C THR A 328 11.91 -2.29 12.69
N HIS A 329 11.27 -1.65 11.71
CA HIS A 329 11.93 -1.32 10.44
C HIS A 329 12.86 -0.12 10.55
N LEU A 330 12.64 0.80 11.49
CA LEU A 330 13.60 1.85 11.80
C LEU A 330 14.86 1.30 12.46
N THR A 331 14.74 0.26 13.29
CA THR A 331 15.87 -0.27 14.08
C THR A 331 16.63 -1.41 13.40
N LEU A 332 15.97 -2.25 12.59
CA LEU A 332 16.63 -3.37 11.92
C LEU A 332 17.80 -2.94 11.02
N PRO A 333 17.69 -1.92 10.15
CA PRO A 333 18.82 -1.45 9.36
C PRO A 333 19.97 -0.88 10.21
N THR A 334 19.67 -0.29 11.37
CA THR A 334 20.69 0.24 12.28
C THR A 334 21.53 -0.85 12.94
N ILE A 335 20.96 -2.04 13.14
CA ILE A 335 21.68 -3.18 13.76
C ILE A 335 22.65 -3.85 12.76
N TYR A 336 22.34 -3.83 11.46
CA TYR A 336 23.16 -4.46 10.42
C TYR A 336 24.17 -3.52 9.73
N SER A 337 24.19 -2.25 10.09
CA SER A 337 25.12 -1.25 9.56
C SER A 337 26.35 -0.98 10.45
N VAL A 338 26.54 -1.78 11.53
CA VAL A 338 27.72 -1.74 12.41
C VAL A 338 28.73 -2.81 12.00
#